data_bb15e35cc934128b22badb0ea10b5d83
#
_entry.id   bb15e35cc934128b22badb0ea10b5d83
#
_cell.length_a   1.000
_cell.length_b   1.000
_cell.length_c   1.000
_cell.angle_alpha   90.00
_cell.angle_beta   90.00
_cell.angle_gamma   90.00
#
_symmetry.space_group_name_H-M   'P 1'
#
loop_
_entity.id
_entity.type
_entity.pdbx_description
1 polymer ?
#
loop_
_entity_poly.entity_id
_entity_poly.type
_entity_poly.pdbx_seq_one_letter_code
_entity_poly.pdbx_strand_id
1 'polypeptide(L)'
;MIFKKITFLFVLLTFFTSCEKEDNSICSINGIEETIIATSFTEWNYFSVTDTGFVEIGSLTDEQAQSSYDWDIAMMRNHFRTNSGLSGPANGGAVMFEEIWDCDSFNEMIEFSSDLTFIQDSILNNIYQLGIHEDPEDAYTEDEGSHILENWGWFDIDNSYYFNYTQKQFIVKLPPENDPRYIKLWPYQYYGELGESAHVSLIYDFIIPN
;
A
#
# COMPACT_ATOMS: atom_id res chain seq x y z
N MET A 1 8.10 78.66 -19.55
CA MET A 1 7.21 77.53 -19.65
C MET A 1 8.05 76.25 -19.26
N ILE A 2 7.91 75.82 -18.01
CA ILE A 2 8.81 74.83 -17.40
C ILE A 2 8.04 73.52 -17.36
N PHE A 3 8.48 72.54 -18.15
CA PHE A 3 7.93 71.17 -18.12
C PHE A 3 8.58 70.36 -16.98
N LYS A 4 7.79 70.02 -15.96
CA LYS A 4 8.17 69.08 -14.92
C LYS A 4 8.04 67.66 -15.47
N LYS A 5 9.18 66.96 -15.57
CA LYS A 5 9.21 65.51 -15.82
C LYS A 5 8.79 64.78 -14.53
N ILE A 6 7.65 64.09 -14.59
CA ILE A 6 7.23 63.16 -13.54
C ILE A 6 7.80 61.80 -13.89
N THR A 7 8.77 61.34 -13.09
CA THR A 7 9.32 60.00 -13.19
C THR A 7 8.43 59.05 -12.40
N PHE A 8 7.75 58.16 -13.10
CA PHE A 8 6.92 57.10 -12.49
C PHE A 8 7.83 55.95 -12.10
N LEU A 9 8.06 55.77 -10.80
CA LEU A 9 8.81 54.64 -10.25
C LEU A 9 7.85 53.45 -10.14
N PHE A 10 8.01 52.49 -11.06
CA PHE A 10 7.25 51.22 -11.01
C PHE A 10 7.95 50.31 -9.99
N VAL A 11 7.37 50.21 -8.78
CA VAL A 11 7.79 49.19 -7.79
C VAL A 11 7.19 47.86 -8.21
N LEU A 12 8.00 47.01 -8.79
CA LEU A 12 7.67 45.63 -9.13
C LEU A 12 7.67 44.82 -7.81
N LEU A 13 6.49 44.67 -7.17
CA LEU A 13 6.32 43.70 -6.08
C LEU A 13 6.31 42.32 -6.69
N THR A 14 7.44 41.62 -6.64
CA THR A 14 7.53 40.18 -6.87
C THR A 14 6.95 39.47 -5.67
N PHE A 15 5.71 39.05 -5.77
CA PHE A 15 5.16 38.05 -4.86
C PHE A 15 5.91 36.74 -5.11
N PHE A 16 6.90 36.44 -4.28
CA PHE A 16 7.37 35.08 -4.12
C PHE A 16 6.24 34.34 -3.39
N THR A 17 5.35 33.70 -4.16
CA THR A 17 4.57 32.59 -3.61
C THR A 17 5.57 31.50 -3.34
N SER A 18 6.07 31.44 -2.11
CA SER A 18 6.66 30.26 -1.57
C SER A 18 5.58 29.18 -1.69
N CYS A 19 5.78 28.25 -2.63
CA CYS A 19 5.09 26.98 -2.57
C CYS A 19 5.65 26.34 -1.30
N GLU A 20 5.00 26.53 -0.17
CA GLU A 20 5.20 25.67 0.98
C GLU A 20 4.89 24.27 0.46
N LYS A 21 5.93 23.45 0.35
CA LYS A 21 5.80 22.01 0.25
C LYS A 21 4.93 21.66 1.47
N GLU A 22 3.67 21.30 1.25
CA GLU A 22 2.90 20.70 2.33
C GLU A 22 3.77 19.55 2.83
N ASP A 23 4.19 19.69 4.06
CA ASP A 23 4.94 18.67 4.76
C ASP A 23 3.94 17.54 4.97
N ASN A 24 3.89 16.62 3.99
CA ASN A 24 3.16 15.37 4.07
C ASN A 24 3.86 14.42 5.06
N SER A 25 4.33 14.96 6.16
CA SER A 25 4.64 14.13 7.31
C SER A 25 3.32 13.54 7.79
N ILE A 26 3.06 12.32 7.32
CA ILE A 26 1.82 11.58 7.59
C ILE A 26 1.59 11.45 9.09
N CYS A 27 2.51 11.83 9.92
CA CYS A 27 2.50 11.96 11.34
C CYS A 27 3.78 11.38 11.98
N SER A 28 3.97 11.63 13.25
CA SER A 28 4.94 10.89 14.06
C SER A 28 4.35 9.52 14.36
N ILE A 29 4.69 8.51 13.56
CA ILE A 29 4.13 7.18 13.70
C ILE A 29 5.09 6.30 14.51
N ASN A 30 4.50 5.55 15.42
CA ASN A 30 5.16 4.45 16.12
C ASN A 30 5.00 3.19 15.26
N GLY A 31 5.89 3.00 14.31
CA GLY A 31 5.87 1.85 13.40
C GLY A 31 7.07 1.85 12.49
N ILE A 32 7.20 0.81 11.70
CA ILE A 32 8.23 0.66 10.68
C ILE A 32 7.67 1.14 9.36
N GLU A 33 8.31 2.15 8.80
CA GLU A 33 7.96 2.67 7.47
C GLU A 33 8.83 2.01 6.41
N GLU A 34 8.18 1.50 5.36
CA GLU A 34 8.82 0.81 4.25
C GLU A 34 8.29 1.30 2.91
N THR A 35 9.13 1.26 1.89
CA THR A 35 8.71 1.43 0.50
C THR A 35 9.03 0.15 -0.26
N ILE A 36 7.99 -0.55 -0.68
CA ILE A 36 8.08 -1.78 -1.46
C ILE A 36 8.02 -1.45 -2.94
N ILE A 37 9.01 -1.93 -3.71
CA ILE A 37 9.07 -1.75 -5.16
C ILE A 37 8.49 -3.02 -5.81
N ALA A 38 7.26 -2.93 -6.32
CA ALA A 38 6.51 -4.04 -6.89
C ALA A 38 6.06 -3.75 -8.33
N THR A 39 7.00 -3.37 -9.20
CA THR A 39 6.73 -2.80 -10.53
C THR A 39 6.29 -3.81 -11.59
N SER A 40 6.43 -5.11 -11.35
CA SER A 40 5.96 -6.14 -12.28
C SER A 40 4.43 -6.13 -12.43
N PHE A 41 3.94 -6.44 -13.63
CA PHE A 41 2.52 -6.62 -13.91
C PHE A 41 2.10 -8.11 -13.92
N THR A 42 3.08 -9.02 -13.77
CA THR A 42 2.86 -10.46 -13.95
C THR A 42 3.57 -11.32 -12.93
N GLU A 43 4.46 -10.72 -12.12
CA GLU A 43 5.26 -11.46 -11.14
C GLU A 43 5.06 -10.86 -9.75
N TRP A 44 4.78 -11.73 -8.81
CA TRP A 44 4.68 -11.38 -7.39
C TRP A 44 6.05 -11.39 -6.73
N ASN A 45 6.34 -10.36 -5.95
CA ASN A 45 7.48 -10.31 -5.04
C ASN A 45 7.05 -10.74 -3.65
N TYR A 46 7.73 -11.71 -3.08
CA TYR A 46 7.41 -12.34 -1.80
C TYR A 46 8.34 -11.85 -0.71
N PHE A 47 7.77 -11.64 0.48
CA PHE A 47 8.48 -11.06 1.61
C PHE A 47 8.21 -11.84 2.90
N SER A 48 9.22 -11.92 3.76
CA SER A 48 9.07 -12.20 5.18
C SER A 48 9.03 -10.90 5.96
N VAL A 49 8.05 -10.73 6.82
CA VAL A 49 7.86 -9.53 7.64
C VAL A 49 8.59 -9.70 8.96
N THR A 50 9.50 -8.78 9.28
CA THR A 50 10.31 -8.81 10.49
C THR A 50 10.11 -7.55 11.32
N ASP A 51 10.70 -7.51 12.51
CA ASP A 51 10.72 -6.34 13.38
C ASP A 51 11.67 -5.19 12.89
N THR A 52 12.31 -5.40 11.75
CA THR A 52 13.24 -4.43 11.15
C THR A 52 12.93 -4.10 9.70
N GLY A 53 11.90 -4.70 9.10
CA GLY A 53 11.52 -4.44 7.71
C GLY A 53 10.96 -5.67 7.00
N PHE A 54 10.55 -5.45 5.75
CA PHE A 54 10.16 -6.50 4.81
C PHE A 54 11.43 -7.07 4.17
N VAL A 55 11.72 -8.33 4.45
CA VAL A 55 12.86 -9.03 3.86
C VAL A 55 12.41 -9.73 2.59
N GLU A 56 12.90 -9.26 1.44
CA GLU A 56 12.57 -9.85 0.15
C GLU A 56 13.11 -11.27 0.01
N ILE A 57 12.23 -12.20 -0.36
CA ILE A 57 12.56 -13.59 -0.69
C ILE A 57 12.80 -13.73 -2.20
N GLY A 58 12.18 -12.86 -2.99
CA GLY A 58 12.20 -12.84 -4.45
C GLY A 58 10.89 -13.33 -5.07
N SER A 59 10.92 -13.57 -6.37
CA SER A 59 9.77 -14.10 -7.10
C SER A 59 9.67 -15.61 -6.92
N LEU A 60 8.47 -16.09 -6.61
CA LEU A 60 8.11 -17.51 -6.56
C LEU A 60 7.09 -17.80 -7.67
N THR A 61 7.11 -19.00 -8.23
CA THR A 61 5.97 -19.47 -9.03
C THR A 61 4.79 -19.77 -8.11
N ASP A 62 3.57 -19.82 -8.64
CA ASP A 62 2.38 -20.14 -7.83
C ASP A 62 2.51 -21.49 -7.13
N GLU A 63 3.06 -22.52 -7.80
CA GLU A 63 3.34 -23.83 -7.20
C GLU A 63 4.32 -23.72 -6.01
N GLN A 64 5.34 -22.88 -6.14
CA GLN A 64 6.32 -22.65 -5.06
C GLN A 64 5.66 -21.91 -3.91
N ALA A 65 4.90 -20.85 -4.18
CA ALA A 65 4.21 -20.07 -3.18
C ALA A 65 3.18 -20.91 -2.41
N GLN A 66 2.37 -21.70 -3.13
CA GLN A 66 1.35 -22.60 -2.56
C GLN A 66 1.93 -23.78 -1.76
N SER A 67 3.23 -24.01 -1.83
CA SER A 67 3.92 -25.06 -1.07
C SER A 67 4.88 -24.53 0.00
N SER A 68 5.12 -23.23 0.07
CA SER A 68 6.08 -22.61 0.98
C SER A 68 5.41 -21.92 2.17
N TYR A 69 5.93 -22.18 3.35
CA TYR A 69 5.58 -21.47 4.58
C TYR A 69 6.55 -20.33 4.91
N ASP A 70 7.54 -20.08 4.04
CA ASP A 70 8.66 -19.17 4.33
C ASP A 70 8.37 -17.69 3.99
N TRP A 71 7.20 -17.39 3.44
CA TRP A 71 6.79 -16.05 3.12
C TRP A 71 5.55 -15.62 3.92
N ASP A 72 5.37 -14.34 4.11
CA ASP A 72 4.28 -13.75 4.89
C ASP A 72 3.31 -12.97 3.99
N ILE A 73 3.83 -12.07 3.18
CA ILE A 73 3.08 -11.18 2.28
C ILE A 73 3.77 -11.19 0.91
N ALA A 74 2.98 -11.06 -0.16
CA ALA A 74 3.52 -10.77 -1.47
C ALA A 74 2.82 -9.56 -2.08
N MET A 75 3.53 -8.89 -3.01
CA MET A 75 3.02 -7.71 -3.69
C MET A 75 3.31 -7.76 -5.18
N MET A 76 2.31 -7.33 -5.96
CA MET A 76 2.40 -7.09 -7.38
C MET A 76 1.64 -5.80 -7.69
N ARG A 77 2.34 -4.75 -8.10
CA ARG A 77 1.76 -3.42 -8.28
C ARG A 77 1.09 -2.90 -7.00
N ASN A 78 -0.22 -2.75 -7.00
CA ASN A 78 -1.06 -2.36 -5.87
C ASN A 78 -1.74 -3.54 -5.18
N HIS A 79 -1.50 -4.75 -5.67
CA HIS A 79 -2.15 -5.96 -5.19
C HIS A 79 -1.33 -6.63 -4.11
N PHE A 80 -2.04 -7.26 -3.17
CA PHE A 80 -1.44 -7.98 -2.04
C PHE A 80 -1.88 -9.44 -2.02
N ARG A 81 -0.96 -10.32 -1.65
CA ARG A 81 -1.22 -11.69 -1.19
C ARG A 81 -0.83 -11.80 0.28
N THR A 82 -1.59 -12.62 1.01
CA THR A 82 -1.17 -13.15 2.32
C THR A 82 -0.89 -14.64 2.17
N ASN A 83 0.02 -15.19 2.96
CA ASN A 83 0.25 -16.64 2.92
C ASN A 83 -0.96 -17.37 3.52
N SER A 84 -2.01 -17.50 2.69
CA SER A 84 -3.28 -18.09 3.08
C SER A 84 -4.14 -18.48 1.88
N GLY A 85 -5.16 -19.27 2.13
CA GLY A 85 -6.22 -19.57 1.15
C GLY A 85 -5.68 -20.15 -0.15
N LEU A 86 -5.92 -19.48 -1.27
CA LEU A 86 -5.43 -19.91 -2.59
C LEU A 86 -3.99 -19.48 -2.85
N SER A 87 -3.53 -18.39 -2.21
CA SER A 87 -2.19 -17.84 -2.42
C SER A 87 -1.08 -18.65 -1.75
N GLY A 88 -1.37 -19.31 -0.63
CA GLY A 88 -0.35 -20.05 0.12
C GLY A 88 -0.90 -21.04 1.13
N PRO A 89 -0.06 -21.97 1.62
CA PRO A 89 -0.49 -23.11 2.45
C PRO A 89 -0.73 -22.73 3.92
N ALA A 90 -0.36 -21.52 4.34
CA ALA A 90 -0.48 -21.11 5.73
C ALA A 90 -1.91 -20.67 6.07
N ASN A 91 -2.15 -20.38 7.35
CA ASN A 91 -3.42 -19.88 7.86
C ASN A 91 -3.33 -18.39 8.20
N GLY A 92 -2.78 -17.63 7.26
CA GLY A 92 -2.75 -16.17 7.30
C GLY A 92 -4.11 -15.54 6.98
N GLY A 93 -4.09 -14.29 6.56
CA GLY A 93 -5.27 -13.54 6.13
C GLY A 93 -5.28 -12.12 6.67
N ALA A 94 -6.29 -11.36 6.28
CA ALA A 94 -6.42 -9.97 6.69
C ALA A 94 -7.83 -9.64 7.20
N VAL A 95 -7.92 -8.59 7.99
CA VAL A 95 -9.16 -7.94 8.38
C VAL A 95 -8.99 -6.43 8.25
N MET A 96 -10.02 -5.75 7.76
CA MET A 96 -10.02 -4.31 7.59
C MET A 96 -10.75 -3.65 8.77
N PHE A 97 -10.20 -2.52 9.23
CA PHE A 97 -10.91 -1.64 10.14
C PHE A 97 -11.83 -0.68 9.40
N GLU A 98 -13.06 -0.52 9.88
CA GLU A 98 -14.06 0.34 9.24
C GLU A 98 -14.08 1.78 9.79
N GLU A 99 -13.31 2.08 10.82
CA GLU A 99 -13.30 3.39 11.46
C GLU A 99 -12.39 4.39 10.71
N ILE A 100 -12.56 5.68 11.00
CA ILE A 100 -11.78 6.76 10.38
C ILE A 100 -10.33 6.68 10.88
N TRP A 101 -9.42 6.68 9.94
CA TRP A 101 -8.02 6.39 10.15
C TRP A 101 -7.20 7.65 10.20
N ASP A 102 -6.59 7.86 11.29
CA ASP A 102 -5.54 8.84 11.50
C ASP A 102 -4.35 8.20 12.23
N CYS A 103 -3.34 8.98 12.46
CA CYS A 103 -2.13 8.55 13.10
C CYS A 103 -2.32 8.12 14.53
N ASP A 104 -3.19 8.82 15.23
CA ASP A 104 -3.44 8.53 16.63
C ASP A 104 -4.08 7.15 16.75
N SER A 105 -5.09 6.86 15.91
CA SER A 105 -5.73 5.55 15.85
C SER A 105 -4.73 4.42 15.53
N PHE A 106 -3.80 4.66 14.59
CA PHE A 106 -2.75 3.67 14.29
C PHE A 106 -1.81 3.47 15.48
N ASN A 107 -1.35 4.55 16.10
CA ASN A 107 -0.41 4.48 17.22
C ASN A 107 -1.03 3.83 18.46
N GLU A 108 -2.30 4.11 18.73
CA GLU A 108 -3.02 3.58 19.89
C GLU A 108 -3.39 2.09 19.76
N MET A 109 -3.45 1.57 18.53
CA MET A 109 -3.73 0.15 18.30
C MET A 109 -2.51 -0.71 18.66
N ILE A 110 -2.45 -1.18 19.90
CA ILE A 110 -1.40 -2.08 20.39
C ILE A 110 -1.90 -3.52 20.57
N GLU A 111 -3.22 -3.70 20.64
CA GLU A 111 -3.91 -4.99 20.77
C GLU A 111 -5.22 -4.99 19.99
N PHE A 112 -5.76 -6.16 19.71
CA PHE A 112 -7.02 -6.33 18.97
C PHE A 112 -7.84 -7.48 19.56
N SER A 113 -9.16 -7.50 19.29
CA SER A 113 -10.02 -8.59 19.77
C SER A 113 -9.64 -9.93 19.16
N SER A 114 -9.39 -10.92 19.99
CA SER A 114 -9.11 -12.31 19.57
C SER A 114 -10.26 -12.97 18.80
N ASP A 115 -11.46 -12.39 18.83
CA ASP A 115 -12.65 -12.88 18.11
C ASP A 115 -12.68 -12.44 16.62
N LEU A 116 -11.69 -11.69 16.15
CA LEU A 116 -11.65 -11.25 14.76
C LEU A 116 -11.53 -12.45 13.81
N THR A 117 -12.33 -12.41 12.74
CA THR A 117 -12.28 -13.41 11.68
C THR A 117 -11.39 -12.86 10.55
N PHE A 118 -10.23 -13.49 10.36
CA PHE A 118 -9.33 -13.17 9.26
C PHE A 118 -9.83 -13.82 7.97
N ILE A 119 -9.96 -13.01 6.93
CA ILE A 119 -10.36 -13.46 5.59
C ILE A 119 -9.12 -13.89 4.84
N GLN A 120 -9.16 -15.12 4.34
CA GLN A 120 -8.08 -15.70 3.54
C GLN A 120 -8.17 -15.25 2.08
N ASP A 121 -7.08 -15.41 1.38
CA ASP A 121 -6.96 -15.07 -0.03
C ASP A 121 -7.83 -15.95 -0.91
N SER A 122 -8.35 -15.34 -1.96
CA SER A 122 -9.17 -15.99 -2.99
C SER A 122 -8.92 -15.35 -4.35
N ILE A 123 -9.71 -15.68 -5.37
CA ILE A 123 -9.54 -15.13 -6.72
C ILE A 123 -9.92 -13.65 -6.75
N LEU A 124 -8.99 -12.80 -7.16
CA LEU A 124 -9.20 -11.41 -7.58
C LEU A 124 -9.48 -11.38 -9.08
N ASN A 125 -10.44 -10.57 -9.52
CA ASN A 125 -10.83 -10.44 -10.94
C ASN A 125 -10.44 -9.10 -11.55
N ASN A 126 -9.58 -8.34 -10.87
CA ASN A 126 -9.27 -6.96 -11.20
C ASN A 126 -7.76 -6.70 -11.36
N ILE A 127 -6.99 -7.74 -11.63
CA ILE A 127 -5.55 -7.62 -11.88
C ILE A 127 -5.32 -7.03 -13.26
N TYR A 128 -4.83 -5.80 -13.30
CA TYR A 128 -4.60 -5.07 -14.55
C TYR A 128 -3.23 -5.39 -15.15
N GLN A 129 -3.21 -5.87 -16.38
CA GLN A 129 -2.00 -6.19 -17.15
C GLN A 129 -1.77 -5.20 -18.28
N LEU A 130 -1.16 -4.07 -17.98
CA LEU A 130 -0.90 -3.01 -18.95
C LEU A 130 -0.05 -3.49 -20.15
N GLY A 131 -0.49 -3.16 -21.35
CA GLY A 131 0.27 -3.35 -22.59
C GLY A 131 0.25 -4.75 -23.18
N ILE A 132 -0.49 -5.69 -22.58
CA ILE A 132 -0.65 -7.05 -23.11
C ILE A 132 -1.85 -7.14 -24.05
N HIS A 133 -2.84 -6.29 -23.88
CA HIS A 133 -4.10 -6.33 -24.64
C HIS A 133 -4.35 -5.03 -25.42
N GLU A 134 -4.92 -5.18 -26.63
CA GLU A 134 -5.33 -4.03 -27.46
C GLU A 134 -6.65 -3.42 -26.97
N ASP A 135 -7.50 -4.22 -26.31
CA ASP A 135 -8.77 -3.78 -25.72
C ASP A 135 -8.62 -3.62 -24.21
N PRO A 136 -8.98 -2.44 -23.64
CA PRO A 136 -8.94 -2.24 -22.19
C PRO A 136 -9.81 -3.21 -21.37
N GLU A 137 -10.90 -3.73 -21.95
CA GLU A 137 -11.75 -4.71 -21.29
C GLU A 137 -11.04 -6.07 -21.10
N ASP A 138 -10.10 -6.40 -22.00
CA ASP A 138 -9.31 -7.62 -21.95
C ASP A 138 -8.03 -7.45 -21.10
N ALA A 139 -7.76 -6.25 -20.60
CA ALA A 139 -6.58 -5.96 -19.80
C ALA A 139 -6.64 -6.46 -18.35
N TYR A 140 -7.81 -6.95 -17.91
CA TYR A 140 -7.98 -7.52 -16.58
C TYR A 140 -7.88 -9.04 -16.63
N THR A 141 -7.17 -9.58 -15.64
CA THR A 141 -7.04 -11.02 -15.45
C THR A 141 -7.43 -11.43 -14.03
N GLU A 142 -7.61 -12.72 -13.85
CA GLU A 142 -7.83 -13.32 -12.55
C GLU A 142 -6.49 -13.80 -11.98
N ASP A 143 -6.31 -13.60 -10.68
CA ASP A 143 -5.16 -14.13 -9.93
C ASP A 143 -5.54 -14.27 -8.45
N GLU A 144 -4.79 -15.03 -7.68
CA GLU A 144 -5.01 -15.15 -6.24
C GLU A 144 -4.57 -13.89 -5.51
N GLY A 145 -5.29 -13.52 -4.45
CA GLY A 145 -4.90 -12.41 -3.58
C GLY A 145 -5.91 -12.05 -2.51
N SER A 146 -5.60 -11.01 -1.77
CA SER A 146 -6.37 -10.58 -0.61
C SER A 146 -7.43 -9.55 -0.95
N HIS A 147 -8.70 -9.93 -1.06
CA HIS A 147 -9.81 -9.00 -1.21
C HIS A 147 -9.90 -7.94 -0.11
N ILE A 148 -9.39 -8.25 1.06
CA ILE A 148 -9.39 -7.29 2.17
C ILE A 148 -8.37 -6.20 1.92
N LEU A 149 -7.13 -6.57 1.57
CA LEU A 149 -6.07 -5.60 1.33
C LEU A 149 -6.29 -4.78 0.06
N GLU A 150 -7.01 -5.30 -0.95
CA GLU A 150 -7.41 -4.52 -2.14
C GLU A 150 -8.16 -3.22 -1.79
N ASN A 151 -8.77 -3.14 -0.61
CA ASN A 151 -9.48 -1.94 -0.18
C ASN A 151 -8.58 -0.77 0.24
N TRP A 152 -7.25 -0.87 0.15
CA TRP A 152 -6.37 0.25 0.45
C TRP A 152 -6.41 1.35 -0.60
N GLY A 153 -6.85 1.02 -1.85
CA GLY A 153 -7.01 1.99 -2.91
C GLY A 153 -7.42 1.36 -4.24
N TRP A 154 -7.63 2.20 -5.24
CA TRP A 154 -8.01 1.77 -6.57
C TRP A 154 -7.53 2.75 -7.64
N PHE A 155 -7.36 2.27 -8.88
CA PHE A 155 -7.12 3.13 -10.03
C PHE A 155 -8.42 3.73 -10.55
N ASP A 156 -8.44 5.06 -10.69
CA ASP A 156 -9.49 5.75 -11.43
C ASP A 156 -9.12 5.79 -12.92
N ILE A 157 -9.52 4.75 -13.65
CA ILE A 157 -9.19 4.56 -15.06
C ILE A 157 -9.84 5.64 -15.94
N ASP A 158 -11.02 6.10 -15.57
CA ASP A 158 -11.79 7.09 -16.32
C ASP A 158 -11.26 8.52 -16.13
N ASN A 159 -10.56 8.80 -15.01
CA ASN A 159 -10.05 10.11 -14.63
C ASN A 159 -8.53 10.15 -14.47
N SER A 160 -7.76 9.88 -15.52
CA SER A 160 -6.31 10.10 -15.56
C SER A 160 -5.43 8.98 -15.01
N TYR A 161 -5.93 7.80 -14.74
CA TYR A 161 -5.16 6.66 -14.21
C TYR A 161 -4.45 6.93 -12.89
N TYR A 162 -5.00 7.80 -12.04
CA TYR A 162 -4.47 8.04 -10.71
C TYR A 162 -4.94 6.97 -9.74
N PHE A 163 -4.02 6.59 -8.83
CA PHE A 163 -4.36 5.72 -7.71
C PHE A 163 -4.99 6.53 -6.58
N ASN A 164 -6.21 6.16 -6.21
CA ASN A 164 -6.95 6.77 -5.11
C ASN A 164 -6.76 5.98 -3.83
N TYR A 165 -6.36 6.65 -2.76
CA TYR A 165 -6.11 6.04 -1.45
C TYR A 165 -7.36 6.10 -0.59
N THR A 166 -7.68 5.00 0.08
CA THR A 166 -8.77 4.97 1.07
C THR A 166 -8.31 5.36 2.45
N GLN A 167 -7.01 5.35 2.68
CA GLN A 167 -6.38 5.51 4.01
C GLN A 167 -6.82 4.45 5.02
N LYS A 168 -7.32 3.32 4.56
CA LYS A 168 -7.74 2.21 5.43
C LYS A 168 -6.55 1.48 6.00
N GLN A 169 -6.73 1.03 7.23
CA GLN A 169 -5.76 0.23 7.96
C GLN A 169 -6.30 -1.20 8.12
N PHE A 170 -5.36 -2.11 8.29
CA PHE A 170 -5.65 -3.53 8.31
C PHE A 170 -4.91 -4.18 9.48
N ILE A 171 -5.46 -5.31 9.97
CA ILE A 171 -4.66 -6.28 10.70
C ILE A 171 -4.41 -7.46 9.77
N VAL A 172 -3.15 -7.87 9.71
CA VAL A 172 -2.73 -9.04 8.92
C VAL A 172 -2.20 -10.10 9.87
N LYS A 173 -2.76 -11.30 9.74
CA LYS A 173 -2.27 -12.50 10.41
C LYS A 173 -1.21 -13.16 9.55
N LEU A 174 -0.04 -13.35 10.12
CA LEU A 174 1.14 -13.93 9.48
C LEU A 174 1.42 -15.33 10.00
N PRO A 175 2.07 -16.20 9.22
CA PRO A 175 2.56 -17.50 9.68
C PRO A 175 3.54 -17.40 10.87
N PRO A 176 3.83 -18.52 11.58
CA PRO A 176 3.27 -19.86 11.39
C PRO A 176 1.91 -20.05 12.10
N GLU A 177 1.14 -21.06 11.69
CA GLU A 177 -0.23 -21.31 12.19
C GLU A 177 -0.31 -21.56 13.70
N ASN A 178 0.65 -22.26 14.26
CA ASN A 178 0.69 -22.63 15.69
C ASN A 178 1.24 -21.53 16.61
N ASP A 179 1.84 -20.49 16.03
CA ASP A 179 2.32 -19.29 16.74
C ASP A 179 2.21 -18.07 15.81
N PRO A 180 0.99 -17.67 15.46
CA PRO A 180 0.76 -16.62 14.48
C PRO A 180 1.23 -15.25 15.01
N ARG A 181 1.89 -14.51 14.11
CA ARG A 181 2.24 -13.13 14.34
C ARG A 181 1.15 -12.24 13.74
N TYR A 182 0.99 -11.06 14.26
CA TYR A 182 0.02 -10.11 13.74
C TYR A 182 0.66 -8.74 13.58
N ILE A 183 0.36 -8.09 12.48
CA ILE A 183 0.74 -6.71 12.24
C ILE A 183 -0.49 -5.85 11.98
N LYS A 184 -0.48 -4.62 12.49
CA LYS A 184 -1.29 -3.55 11.91
C LYS A 184 -0.54 -3.03 10.69
N LEU A 185 -1.25 -2.78 9.59
CA LEU A 185 -0.69 -2.41 8.31
C LEU A 185 -1.45 -1.24 7.71
N TRP A 186 -0.73 -0.22 7.25
CA TRP A 186 -1.29 0.95 6.60
C TRP A 186 -0.53 1.27 5.30
N PRO A 187 -0.95 0.78 4.13
CA PRO A 187 -0.48 1.27 2.85
C PRO A 187 -1.06 2.67 2.60
N TYR A 188 -0.21 3.66 2.34
CA TYR A 188 -0.65 5.04 2.26
C TYR A 188 -0.22 5.78 0.98
N GLN A 189 0.74 5.22 0.23
CA GLN A 189 1.25 5.82 -0.99
C GLN A 189 1.58 4.74 -2.03
N TYR A 190 1.23 5.01 -3.31
CA TYR A 190 1.49 4.11 -4.44
C TYR A 190 2.67 4.58 -5.32
N TYR A 191 2.96 5.88 -5.29
CA TYR A 191 3.98 6.49 -6.14
C TYR A 191 5.24 6.81 -5.34
N GLY A 192 6.41 6.58 -5.95
CA GLY A 192 7.68 7.02 -5.41
C GLY A 192 7.85 8.53 -5.43
N GLU A 193 8.96 9.03 -4.88
CA GLU A 193 9.24 10.47 -4.77
C GLU A 193 9.31 11.21 -6.12
N LEU A 194 9.68 10.51 -7.19
CA LEU A 194 9.75 11.05 -8.54
C LEU A 194 8.52 10.71 -9.38
N GLY A 195 7.49 10.13 -8.76
CA GLY A 195 6.23 9.75 -9.42
C GLY A 195 6.26 8.36 -10.05
N GLU A 196 7.23 7.53 -9.73
CA GLU A 196 7.29 6.15 -10.20
C GLU A 196 6.14 5.34 -9.61
N SER A 197 5.40 4.64 -10.47
CA SER A 197 4.30 3.78 -10.04
C SER A 197 4.79 2.48 -9.37
N ALA A 198 3.96 1.93 -8.49
CA ALA A 198 4.24 0.70 -7.75
C ALA A 198 5.49 0.78 -6.83
N HIS A 199 5.72 1.95 -6.27
CA HIS A 199 6.59 2.19 -5.14
C HIS A 199 5.67 2.39 -3.92
N VAL A 200 5.18 1.28 -3.38
CA VAL A 200 4.14 1.30 -2.34
C VAL A 200 4.77 1.61 -0.99
N SER A 201 4.49 2.79 -0.47
CA SER A 201 4.88 3.13 0.90
C SER A 201 3.80 2.68 1.87
N LEU A 202 4.23 2.01 2.91
CA LEU A 202 3.38 1.46 3.95
C LEU A 202 4.04 1.61 5.32
N ILE A 203 3.22 1.54 6.35
CA ILE A 203 3.64 1.53 7.74
C ILE A 203 3.06 0.30 8.39
N TYR A 204 3.84 -0.37 9.22
CA TYR A 204 3.36 -1.51 10.00
C TYR A 204 4.00 -1.54 11.37
N ASP A 205 3.35 -2.25 12.28
CA ASP A 205 3.88 -2.56 13.59
C ASP A 205 3.25 -3.88 14.10
N PHE A 206 3.98 -4.60 14.92
CA PHE A 206 3.48 -5.83 15.52
C PHE A 206 2.49 -5.54 16.64
N ILE A 207 1.39 -6.29 16.66
CA ILE A 207 0.34 -6.20 17.68
C ILE A 207 -0.02 -7.58 18.21
N ILE A 208 -0.70 -7.63 19.33
CA ILE A 208 -1.09 -8.87 19.99
C ILE A 208 -2.61 -9.01 20.13
N PRO A 209 -3.15 -10.23 20.06
CA PRO A 209 -4.54 -10.45 20.43
C PRO A 209 -4.73 -10.33 21.96
N ASN A 210 -5.82 -9.68 22.39
CA ASN A 210 -6.22 -9.55 23.78
C ASN A 210 -7.15 -10.68 24.22
#